data_dc88a22f09aa9343e480602790d05aa3
#
_entry.id   dc88a22f09aa9343e480602790d05aa3
#
_cell.length_a   1.000
_cell.length_b   1.000
_cell.length_c   1.000
_cell.angle_alpha   90.00
_cell.angle_beta   90.00
_cell.angle_gamma   90.00
#
_symmetry.space_group_name_H-M   'P 1'
#
loop_
_entity.id
_entity.type
_entity.pdbx_description
1 polymer ?
#
loop_
_entity_poly.entity_id
_entity_poly.type
_entity_poly.pdbx_seq_one_letter_code
_entity_poly.pdbx_strand_id
1 'polypeptide(L)'
;IDNRSGALDFVSLAIGEQAVKLSERYKKSGIDKWELKNVPSYNKLKFVYNPVDASERVALQLKGYLNFDGDAMSHSSTYETVSTSWKEMNSQAYSEYIKYINPGVGKEIASGIADGKTELETLQNIYNHFKANYKWNNYYGIQPRKTNREVVNTKTGNSADLNLLLHSILNGKGFKTDIILLSTRDNGKPVGNYP
;
A
#
# COMPACT_ATOMS: atom_id res chain seq x y z
N ILE A 1 -8.00 22.83 9.60
CA ILE A 1 -7.07 21.86 10.23
C ILE A 1 -6.26 22.64 11.25
N ASP A 2 -6.31 22.18 12.48
CA ASP A 2 -5.63 22.79 13.61
C ASP A 2 -4.39 21.95 13.96
N ASN A 3 -3.20 22.50 13.71
CA ASN A 3 -1.92 21.92 14.09
C ASN A 3 -1.13 22.90 14.96
N ARG A 4 -1.81 23.52 15.91
CA ARG A 4 -1.19 24.52 16.80
C ARG A 4 -0.08 23.94 17.67
N SER A 5 -0.11 22.65 17.94
CA SER A 5 0.98 21.98 18.66
C SER A 5 2.29 21.94 17.89
N GLY A 6 2.25 22.09 16.55
CA GLY A 6 3.41 21.91 15.69
C GLY A 6 3.98 20.48 15.67
N ALA A 7 3.31 19.54 16.33
CA ALA A 7 3.79 18.16 16.45
C ALA A 7 3.72 17.36 15.15
N LEU A 8 2.89 17.79 14.21
CA LEU A 8 2.69 17.12 12.94
C LEU A 8 3.06 18.04 11.78
N ASP A 9 3.84 17.52 10.85
CA ASP A 9 4.19 18.21 9.60
C ASP A 9 3.47 17.59 8.42
N PHE A 10 2.68 18.40 7.70
CA PHE A 10 1.85 17.95 6.59
C PHE A 10 2.11 18.72 5.30
N VAL A 11 1.97 18.02 4.18
CA VAL A 11 1.70 18.62 2.87
C VAL A 11 0.22 18.55 2.58
N SER A 12 -0.37 19.66 2.16
CA SER A 12 -1.73 19.69 1.65
C SER A 12 -1.75 19.56 0.14
N LEU A 13 -2.64 18.68 -0.35
CA LEU A 13 -2.86 18.42 -1.77
C LEU A 13 -4.30 18.81 -2.10
N ALA A 14 -4.46 19.82 -2.93
CA ALA A 14 -5.76 20.15 -3.50
C ALA A 14 -6.01 19.25 -4.72
N ILE A 15 -7.09 18.51 -4.71
CA ILE A 15 -7.49 17.57 -5.75
C ILE A 15 -8.82 18.01 -6.33
N GLY A 16 -8.94 17.96 -7.65
CA GLY A 16 -10.09 18.45 -8.40
C GLY A 16 -9.82 19.82 -9.02
N GLU A 17 -10.67 20.21 -9.96
CA GLU A 17 -10.48 21.46 -10.72
C GLU A 17 -10.66 22.71 -9.89
N GLN A 18 -11.66 22.71 -9.00
CA GLN A 18 -11.98 23.88 -8.17
C GLN A 18 -11.03 23.97 -6.97
N ALA A 19 -10.67 22.85 -6.36
CA ALA A 19 -9.75 22.83 -5.23
C ALA A 19 -8.38 23.40 -5.58
N VAL A 20 -7.87 23.10 -6.77
CA VAL A 20 -6.60 23.67 -7.26
C VAL A 20 -6.67 25.18 -7.45
N LYS A 21 -7.79 25.73 -7.87
CA LYS A 21 -7.97 27.16 -8.12
C LYS A 21 -8.20 27.99 -6.85
N LEU A 22 -8.77 27.40 -5.82
CA LEU A 22 -9.25 28.11 -4.61
C LEU A 22 -8.42 27.82 -3.36
N SER A 23 -7.31 27.09 -3.48
CA SER A 23 -6.46 26.78 -2.34
C SER A 23 -5.61 28.00 -1.92
N GLU A 24 -6.20 28.90 -1.11
CA GLU A 24 -5.50 29.94 -0.41
C GLU A 24 -5.09 29.47 1.00
N ARG A 25 -3.86 29.73 1.37
CA ARG A 25 -3.30 29.34 2.66
C ARG A 25 -3.32 30.50 3.64
N TYR A 26 -4.08 30.38 4.71
CA TYR A 26 -4.06 31.33 5.82
C TYR A 26 -2.89 31.04 6.77
N LYS A 27 -1.73 31.62 6.51
CA LYS A 27 -0.49 31.32 7.27
C LYS A 27 -0.40 31.98 8.67
N LYS A 28 -1.25 32.96 8.99
CA LYS A 28 -1.04 33.81 10.17
C LYS A 28 -1.51 33.23 11.52
N SER A 29 -2.29 32.15 11.53
CA SER A 29 -2.89 31.64 12.77
C SER A 29 -2.57 30.16 13.09
N GLY A 30 -1.68 29.52 12.34
CA GLY A 30 -1.46 28.07 12.46
C GLY A 30 -2.64 27.22 12.00
N ILE A 31 -3.63 27.83 11.37
CA ILE A 31 -4.84 27.20 10.86
C ILE A 31 -4.88 27.34 9.35
N ASP A 32 -4.86 26.23 8.62
CA ASP A 32 -5.09 26.21 7.19
C ASP A 32 -6.60 25.98 6.94
N LYS A 33 -7.22 26.84 6.14
CA LYS A 33 -8.65 26.74 5.76
C LYS A 33 -8.77 26.70 4.26
N TRP A 34 -9.55 25.74 3.77
CA TRP A 34 -9.99 25.65 2.38
C TRP A 34 -11.51 25.78 2.35
N GLU A 35 -12.02 26.55 1.44
CA GLU A 35 -13.45 26.74 1.25
C GLU A 35 -13.81 26.58 -0.22
N LEU A 36 -14.73 25.69 -0.50
CA LEU A 36 -15.31 25.47 -1.82
C LEU A 36 -16.80 25.79 -1.78
N LYS A 37 -17.26 26.55 -2.78
CA LYS A 37 -18.67 26.88 -2.93
C LYS A 37 -19.20 26.29 -4.24
N ASN A 38 -20.48 25.92 -4.25
CA ASN A 38 -21.15 25.38 -5.44
C ASN A 38 -20.47 24.15 -6.03
N VAL A 39 -19.99 23.25 -5.17
CA VAL A 39 -19.35 22.00 -5.61
C VAL A 39 -20.38 21.14 -6.34
N PRO A 40 -20.11 20.78 -7.61
CA PRO A 40 -21.04 19.97 -8.39
C PRO A 40 -21.12 18.54 -7.85
N SER A 41 -22.31 17.96 -7.89
CA SER A 41 -22.48 16.56 -7.51
C SER A 41 -21.82 15.63 -8.54
N TYR A 42 -20.96 14.73 -8.07
CA TYR A 42 -20.35 13.71 -8.91
C TYR A 42 -21.32 12.60 -9.37
N ASN A 43 -22.53 12.54 -8.80
CA ASN A 43 -23.56 11.57 -9.22
C ASN A 43 -24.00 11.74 -10.70
N LYS A 44 -23.67 12.88 -11.29
CA LYS A 44 -23.91 13.13 -12.73
C LYS A 44 -22.79 12.68 -13.65
N LEU A 45 -21.65 12.30 -13.10
CA LEU A 45 -20.51 11.86 -13.88
C LEU A 45 -20.72 10.41 -14.34
N LYS A 46 -20.74 10.21 -15.64
CA LYS A 46 -20.81 8.86 -16.24
C LYS A 46 -19.40 8.31 -16.42
N PHE A 47 -19.25 6.99 -16.28
CA PHE A 47 -17.97 6.28 -16.50
C PHE A 47 -16.83 6.66 -15.54
N VAL A 48 -17.15 7.11 -14.32
CA VAL A 48 -16.14 7.36 -13.28
C VAL A 48 -15.74 6.05 -12.66
N TYR A 49 -14.44 5.77 -12.65
CA TYR A 49 -13.89 4.54 -12.07
C TYR A 49 -14.13 4.47 -10.55
N ASN A 50 -13.81 5.57 -9.85
CA ASN A 50 -14.11 5.77 -8.44
C ASN A 50 -14.63 7.21 -8.24
N PRO A 51 -15.81 7.39 -7.64
CA PRO A 51 -16.35 8.72 -7.36
C PRO A 51 -15.44 9.62 -6.53
N VAL A 52 -14.64 9.02 -5.64
CA VAL A 52 -13.68 9.75 -4.80
C VAL A 52 -12.60 10.44 -5.66
N ASP A 53 -12.17 9.83 -6.77
CA ASP A 53 -11.17 10.42 -7.67
C ASP A 53 -11.67 11.66 -8.41
N ALA A 54 -13.00 11.76 -8.56
CA ALA A 54 -13.65 12.90 -9.23
C ALA A 54 -14.18 13.97 -8.24
N SER A 55 -14.01 13.75 -6.94
CA SER A 55 -14.50 14.69 -5.93
C SER A 55 -13.48 15.79 -5.66
N GLU A 56 -13.99 17.02 -5.55
CA GLU A 56 -13.21 18.14 -5.04
C GLU A 56 -12.83 17.89 -3.58
N ARG A 57 -11.56 17.84 -3.28
CA ARG A 57 -11.09 17.56 -1.91
C ARG A 57 -9.70 18.14 -1.64
N VAL A 58 -9.40 18.29 -0.36
CA VAL A 58 -8.06 18.52 0.12
C VAL A 58 -7.59 17.25 0.84
N ALA A 59 -6.51 16.66 0.36
CA ALA A 59 -5.84 15.56 1.04
C ALA A 59 -4.65 16.10 1.83
N LEU A 60 -4.36 15.48 2.95
CA LEU A 60 -3.18 15.77 3.75
C LEU A 60 -2.26 14.57 3.73
N GLN A 61 -1.00 14.83 3.46
CA GLN A 61 0.05 13.85 3.59
C GLN A 61 0.95 14.22 4.75
N LEU A 62 1.15 13.30 5.68
CA LEU A 62 2.09 13.46 6.78
C LEU A 62 3.52 13.37 6.25
N LYS A 63 4.31 14.41 6.49
CA LYS A 63 5.74 14.42 6.18
C LYS A 63 6.60 13.95 7.33
N GLY A 64 6.16 14.24 8.53
CA GLY A 64 6.87 13.88 9.74
C GLY A 64 6.11 14.30 10.97
N TYR A 65 6.60 13.89 12.10
CA TYR A 65 6.03 14.21 13.40
C TYR A 65 7.12 14.31 14.47
N LEU A 66 6.83 15.05 15.53
CA LEU A 66 7.67 15.08 16.72
C LEU A 66 7.29 13.90 17.62
N ASN A 67 8.25 13.04 17.86
CA ASN A 67 8.15 11.98 18.85
C ASN A 67 8.69 12.53 20.18
N PHE A 68 7.84 12.56 21.21
CA PHE A 68 8.23 12.98 22.54
C PHE A 68 8.64 11.74 23.33
N ASP A 69 9.90 11.71 23.76
CA ASP A 69 10.35 10.65 24.68
C ASP A 69 9.50 10.71 25.95
N GLY A 70 8.86 9.60 26.27
CA GLY A 70 7.80 9.50 27.28
C GLY A 70 8.22 9.77 28.75
N ASP A 71 9.36 10.37 28.96
CA ASP A 71 9.80 10.80 30.28
C ASP A 71 9.36 12.26 30.50
N ALA A 72 8.39 12.44 31.40
CA ALA A 72 7.77 13.74 31.68
C ALA A 72 8.76 14.85 32.11
N MET A 73 10.01 14.51 32.35
CA MET A 73 11.10 15.43 32.69
C MET A 73 12.07 15.72 31.54
N SER A 74 12.05 14.94 30.48
CA SER A 74 12.91 15.18 29.30
C SER A 74 12.12 16.01 28.27
N HIS A 75 12.52 17.23 28.06
CA HIS A 75 11.99 18.10 27.01
C HIS A 75 12.61 17.79 25.65
N SER A 76 13.09 16.57 25.47
CA SER A 76 13.67 16.13 24.19
C SER A 76 12.58 15.60 23.27
N SER A 77 12.52 16.13 22.08
CA SER A 77 11.67 15.62 21.02
C SER A 77 12.54 15.29 19.82
N THR A 78 12.30 14.12 19.24
CA THR A 78 12.96 13.69 18.01
C THR A 78 11.99 13.87 16.84
N TYR A 79 12.46 14.51 15.76
CA TYR A 79 11.66 14.62 14.55
C TYR A 79 11.80 13.33 13.73
N GLU A 80 10.68 12.65 13.55
CA GLU A 80 10.56 11.45 12.73
C GLU A 80 10.03 11.82 11.34
N THR A 81 10.79 11.47 10.30
CA THR A 81 10.41 11.73 8.91
C THR A 81 9.61 10.53 8.36
N VAL A 82 8.45 10.81 7.81
CA VAL A 82 7.69 9.83 7.04
C VAL A 82 8.21 9.83 5.60
N SER A 83 8.28 8.66 4.96
CA SER A 83 8.69 8.54 3.56
C SER A 83 7.87 9.44 2.65
N THR A 84 8.56 10.28 1.90
CA THR A 84 7.97 11.28 1.00
C THR A 84 8.18 10.97 -0.47
N SER A 85 8.86 9.87 -0.78
CA SER A 85 9.12 9.45 -2.15
C SER A 85 8.71 7.99 -2.39
N TRP A 86 8.24 7.70 -3.59
CA TRP A 86 7.94 6.33 -4.04
C TRP A 86 9.13 5.39 -3.91
N LYS A 87 10.36 5.90 -4.10
CA LYS A 87 11.58 5.12 -3.96
C LYS A 87 11.79 4.66 -2.52
N GLU A 88 11.65 5.57 -1.56
CA GLU A 88 11.79 5.25 -0.13
C GLU A 88 10.71 4.30 0.34
N MET A 89 9.44 4.57 -0.02
CA MET A 89 8.32 3.69 0.29
C MET A 89 8.53 2.29 -0.28
N ASN A 90 8.97 2.18 -1.54
CA ASN A 90 9.28 0.89 -2.15
C ASN A 90 10.39 0.16 -1.41
N SER A 91 11.46 0.86 -1.01
CA SER A 91 12.56 0.26 -0.27
C SER A 91 12.13 -0.24 1.11
N GLN A 92 11.30 0.52 1.81
CA GLN A 92 10.74 0.13 3.10
C GLN A 92 9.80 -1.07 2.96
N ALA A 93 8.85 -1.02 2.02
CA ALA A 93 7.93 -2.12 1.76
C ALA A 93 8.68 -3.41 1.39
N TYR A 94 9.69 -3.31 0.53
CA TYR A 94 10.52 -4.45 0.16
C TYR A 94 11.24 -5.04 1.38
N SER A 95 11.87 -4.21 2.20
CA SER A 95 12.59 -4.66 3.40
C SER A 95 11.68 -5.35 4.42
N GLU A 96 10.42 -4.92 4.51
CA GLU A 96 9.43 -5.57 5.36
C GLU A 96 8.95 -6.90 4.76
N TYR A 97 8.66 -6.95 3.47
CA TYR A 97 8.10 -8.14 2.83
C TYR A 97 9.10 -9.30 2.72
N ILE A 98 10.39 -9.00 2.49
CA ILE A 98 11.42 -10.03 2.34
C ILE A 98 11.57 -10.90 3.60
N LYS A 99 11.22 -10.39 4.77
CA LYS A 99 11.25 -11.13 6.04
C LYS A 99 10.29 -12.33 6.07
N TYR A 100 9.23 -12.27 5.27
CA TYR A 100 8.20 -13.31 5.18
C TYR A 100 8.46 -14.30 4.04
N ILE A 101 9.35 -13.97 3.13
CA ILE A 101 9.70 -14.78 1.98
C ILE A 101 10.75 -15.81 2.38
N ASN A 102 10.50 -17.07 2.04
CA ASN A 102 11.48 -18.14 2.19
C ASN A 102 11.68 -18.82 0.84
N PRO A 103 12.78 -18.51 0.12
CA PRO A 103 13.06 -19.10 -1.20
C PRO A 103 13.19 -20.61 -1.18
N GLY A 104 13.67 -21.19 -0.07
CA GLY A 104 13.79 -22.64 0.10
C GLY A 104 12.41 -23.33 0.08
N VAL A 105 11.41 -22.74 0.74
CA VAL A 105 10.02 -23.24 0.74
C VAL A 105 9.44 -23.17 -0.69
N GLY A 106 9.67 -22.07 -1.39
CA GLY A 106 9.24 -21.92 -2.78
C GLY A 106 9.83 -22.99 -3.69
N LYS A 107 11.13 -23.23 -3.59
CA LYS A 107 11.83 -24.30 -4.34
C LYS A 107 11.30 -25.70 -4.02
N GLU A 108 11.11 -26.01 -2.74
CA GLU A 108 10.59 -27.28 -2.27
C GLU A 108 9.24 -27.59 -2.93
N ILE A 109 8.31 -26.63 -2.90
CA ILE A 109 6.98 -26.81 -3.51
C ILE A 109 7.08 -26.87 -5.03
N ALA A 110 7.86 -25.98 -5.64
CA ALA A 110 8.05 -25.92 -7.09
C ALA A 110 8.59 -27.22 -7.68
N SER A 111 9.47 -27.92 -6.96
CA SER A 111 10.03 -29.21 -7.40
C SER A 111 8.99 -30.31 -7.48
N GLY A 112 7.92 -30.24 -6.71
CA GLY A 112 6.80 -31.18 -6.74
C GLY A 112 5.75 -30.90 -7.82
N ILE A 113 5.88 -29.80 -8.57
CA ILE A 113 4.94 -29.41 -9.62
C ILE A 113 5.51 -29.78 -10.99
N ALA A 114 4.77 -30.55 -11.77
CA ALA A 114 5.21 -30.95 -13.10
C ALA A 114 5.35 -29.74 -14.06
N ASP A 115 6.37 -29.77 -14.89
CA ASP A 115 6.50 -28.82 -15.99
C ASP A 115 5.46 -29.10 -17.08
N GLY A 116 4.96 -28.04 -17.69
CA GLY A 116 4.17 -28.14 -18.91
C GLY A 116 5.07 -28.19 -20.14
N LYS A 117 4.47 -28.39 -21.31
CA LYS A 117 5.17 -28.33 -22.60
C LYS A 117 5.60 -26.90 -22.95
N THR A 118 4.95 -25.91 -22.35
CA THR A 118 5.21 -24.49 -22.53
C THR A 118 5.32 -23.79 -21.16
N GLU A 119 5.90 -22.59 -21.14
CA GLU A 119 5.92 -21.76 -19.92
C GLU A 119 4.51 -21.48 -19.40
N LEU A 120 3.54 -21.23 -20.30
CA LEU A 120 2.15 -20.99 -19.93
C LEU A 120 1.52 -22.20 -19.25
N GLU A 121 1.75 -23.41 -19.78
CA GLU A 121 1.27 -24.64 -19.15
C GLU A 121 1.92 -24.86 -17.79
N THR A 122 3.21 -24.62 -17.66
CA THR A 122 3.90 -24.67 -16.37
C THR A 122 3.30 -23.68 -15.36
N LEU A 123 3.08 -22.43 -15.78
CA LEU A 123 2.43 -21.42 -14.96
C LEU A 123 1.01 -21.86 -14.51
N GLN A 124 0.26 -22.47 -15.42
CA GLN A 124 -1.09 -22.97 -15.16
C GLN A 124 -1.06 -24.14 -14.15
N ASN A 125 -0.07 -25.03 -14.25
CA ASN A 125 0.14 -26.10 -13.28
C ASN A 125 0.44 -25.54 -11.89
N ILE A 126 1.30 -24.54 -11.79
CA ILE A 126 1.62 -23.85 -10.52
C ILE A 126 0.36 -23.22 -9.94
N TYR A 127 -0.39 -22.47 -10.74
CA TYR A 127 -1.60 -21.80 -10.29
C TYR A 127 -2.68 -22.78 -9.81
N ASN A 128 -2.88 -23.88 -10.54
CA ASN A 128 -3.83 -24.92 -10.16
C ASN A 128 -3.40 -25.62 -8.87
N HIS A 129 -2.11 -25.95 -8.72
CA HIS A 129 -1.58 -26.51 -7.48
C HIS A 129 -1.80 -25.52 -6.32
N PHE A 130 -1.51 -24.24 -6.53
CA PHE A 130 -1.68 -23.21 -5.53
C PHE A 130 -3.14 -23.10 -5.08
N LYS A 131 -4.09 -22.97 -6.00
CA LYS A 131 -5.54 -22.94 -5.71
C LYS A 131 -6.06 -24.16 -4.97
N ALA A 132 -5.53 -25.33 -5.30
CA ALA A 132 -5.97 -26.58 -4.67
C ALA A 132 -5.49 -26.72 -3.21
N ASN A 133 -4.33 -26.13 -2.88
CA ASN A 133 -3.66 -26.35 -1.60
C ASN A 133 -3.79 -25.21 -0.61
N TYR A 134 -4.05 -23.97 -1.06
CA TYR A 134 -4.03 -22.78 -0.21
C TYR A 134 -5.34 -22.02 -0.31
N LYS A 135 -5.84 -21.52 0.83
CA LYS A 135 -7.12 -20.81 0.92
C LYS A 135 -6.91 -19.41 1.47
N TRP A 136 -7.60 -18.47 0.88
CA TRP A 136 -7.69 -17.12 1.40
C TRP A 136 -8.60 -17.08 2.63
N ASN A 137 -8.17 -16.36 3.66
CA ASN A 137 -8.87 -16.25 4.94
C ASN A 137 -9.89 -15.11 4.98
N ASN A 138 -10.27 -14.56 3.82
CA ASN A 138 -11.18 -13.43 3.65
C ASN A 138 -10.66 -12.07 4.17
N TYR A 139 -9.36 -11.96 4.49
CA TYR A 139 -8.76 -10.70 4.90
C TYR A 139 -7.90 -10.10 3.78
N TYR A 140 -8.31 -8.93 3.27
CA TYR A 140 -7.52 -8.13 2.37
C TYR A 140 -6.49 -7.34 3.18
N GLY A 141 -5.25 -7.79 3.20
CA GLY A 141 -4.15 -7.11 3.89
C GLY A 141 -3.01 -6.86 2.93
N ILE A 142 -2.47 -5.64 2.95
CA ILE A 142 -1.23 -5.31 2.24
C ILE A 142 -0.01 -5.81 3.02
N GLN A 143 -0.12 -5.95 4.34
CA GLN A 143 0.95 -6.45 5.18
C GLN A 143 0.81 -7.96 5.41
N PRO A 144 1.89 -8.73 5.18
CA PRO A 144 1.92 -10.15 5.50
C PRO A 144 1.86 -10.35 7.03
N ARG A 145 1.24 -11.44 7.44
CA ARG A 145 1.16 -11.87 8.84
C ARG A 145 1.77 -13.23 9.08
N LYS A 146 2.05 -13.97 8.01
CA LYS A 146 2.63 -15.29 8.04
C LYS A 146 3.81 -15.39 7.09
N THR A 147 4.84 -16.07 7.54
CA THR A 147 5.93 -16.50 6.66
C THR A 147 5.44 -17.55 5.67
N ASN A 148 6.16 -17.75 4.57
CA ASN A 148 5.85 -18.80 3.61
C ASN A 148 5.71 -20.19 4.26
N ARG A 149 6.54 -20.51 5.25
CA ARG A 149 6.49 -21.79 5.98
C ARG A 149 5.20 -21.92 6.78
N GLU A 150 4.76 -20.86 7.45
CA GLU A 150 3.50 -20.86 8.20
C GLU A 150 2.29 -20.99 7.30
N VAL A 151 2.29 -20.33 6.12
CA VAL A 151 1.21 -20.50 5.12
C VAL A 151 1.15 -21.96 4.65
N VAL A 152 2.29 -22.56 4.36
CA VAL A 152 2.37 -23.97 3.93
C VAL A 152 1.81 -24.90 5.01
N ASN A 153 2.14 -24.66 6.27
CA ASN A 153 1.68 -25.49 7.39
C ASN A 153 0.19 -25.32 7.68
N THR A 154 -0.32 -24.08 7.62
CA THR A 154 -1.71 -23.76 7.94
C THR A 154 -2.66 -23.84 6.74
N LYS A 155 -2.13 -23.93 5.51
CA LYS A 155 -2.88 -23.94 4.24
C LYS A 155 -3.78 -22.71 4.04
N THR A 156 -3.53 -21.63 4.78
CA THR A 156 -4.35 -20.42 4.73
C THR A 156 -3.52 -19.17 5.02
N GLY A 157 -3.89 -18.06 4.41
CA GLY A 157 -3.26 -16.77 4.60
C GLY A 157 -4.13 -15.61 4.14
N ASN A 158 -3.72 -14.38 4.46
CA ASN A 158 -4.32 -13.17 3.89
C ASN A 158 -3.83 -12.95 2.44
N SER A 159 -4.28 -11.87 1.80
CA SER A 159 -3.87 -11.57 0.41
C SER A 159 -2.36 -11.42 0.25
N ALA A 160 -1.67 -10.73 1.18
CA ALA A 160 -0.22 -10.59 1.13
C ALA A 160 0.50 -11.92 1.35
N ASP A 161 0.11 -12.69 2.38
CA ASP A 161 0.72 -13.99 2.70
C ASP A 161 0.70 -14.94 1.48
N LEU A 162 -0.46 -15.03 0.84
CA LEU A 162 -0.66 -15.92 -0.31
C LEU A 162 0.12 -15.44 -1.55
N ASN A 163 0.14 -14.13 -1.82
CA ASN A 163 0.91 -13.59 -2.95
C ASN A 163 2.42 -13.77 -2.76
N LEU A 164 2.94 -13.58 -1.53
CA LEU A 164 4.35 -13.83 -1.24
C LEU A 164 4.74 -15.31 -1.36
N LEU A 165 3.86 -16.22 -0.97
CA LEU A 165 4.11 -17.65 -1.19
C LEU A 165 4.08 -17.99 -2.68
N LEU A 166 3.11 -17.48 -3.45
CA LEU A 166 3.05 -17.69 -4.89
C LEU A 166 4.29 -17.13 -5.60
N HIS A 167 4.73 -15.93 -5.23
CA HIS A 167 5.99 -15.35 -5.70
C HIS A 167 7.18 -16.29 -5.44
N SER A 168 7.30 -16.84 -4.23
CA SER A 168 8.38 -17.78 -3.91
C SER A 168 8.34 -19.07 -4.74
N ILE A 169 7.15 -19.62 -4.99
CA ILE A 169 6.97 -20.83 -5.81
C ILE A 169 7.36 -20.55 -7.26
N LEU A 170 6.89 -19.44 -7.82
CA LEU A 170 7.21 -19.02 -9.19
C LEU A 170 8.71 -18.83 -9.39
N ASN A 171 9.37 -18.12 -8.47
CA ASN A 171 10.83 -17.97 -8.51
C ASN A 171 11.56 -19.31 -8.32
N GLY A 172 11.02 -20.17 -7.45
CA GLY A 172 11.55 -21.54 -7.26
C GLY A 172 11.48 -22.39 -8.53
N LYS A 173 10.52 -22.10 -9.42
CA LYS A 173 10.36 -22.74 -10.74
C LYS A 173 11.16 -22.06 -11.85
N GLY A 174 11.81 -20.92 -11.56
CA GLY A 174 12.65 -20.19 -12.52
C GLY A 174 11.96 -18.99 -13.20
N PHE A 175 10.72 -18.70 -12.87
CA PHE A 175 10.05 -17.48 -13.35
C PHE A 175 10.61 -16.26 -12.65
N LYS A 176 10.85 -15.17 -13.40
CA LYS A 176 11.15 -13.86 -12.82
C LYS A 176 9.85 -13.18 -12.46
N THR A 177 9.68 -12.85 -11.20
CA THR A 177 8.46 -12.20 -10.70
C THR A 177 8.81 -11.05 -9.78
N ASP A 178 8.00 -9.99 -9.83
CA ASP A 178 8.08 -8.83 -8.97
C ASP A 178 6.84 -8.73 -8.08
N ILE A 179 7.01 -8.18 -6.89
CA ILE A 179 5.92 -7.89 -5.97
C ILE A 179 5.49 -6.45 -6.22
N ILE A 180 4.22 -6.25 -6.55
CA ILE A 180 3.65 -4.93 -6.74
C ILE A 180 2.48 -4.70 -5.79
N LEU A 181 2.37 -3.47 -5.28
CA LEU A 181 1.20 -3.00 -4.55
C LEU A 181 0.26 -2.28 -5.52
N LEU A 182 -1.00 -2.68 -5.49
CA LEU A 182 -2.02 -2.10 -6.34
C LEU A 182 -3.09 -1.44 -5.46
N SER A 183 -3.52 -0.24 -5.85
CA SER A 183 -4.72 0.34 -5.29
C SER A 183 -5.95 -0.36 -5.90
N THR A 184 -6.84 -0.83 -5.03
CA THR A 184 -8.12 -1.38 -5.48
C THR A 184 -9.05 -0.26 -5.94
N ARG A 185 -10.08 -0.62 -6.71
CA ARG A 185 -11.07 0.36 -7.20
C ARG A 185 -11.68 1.18 -6.06
N ASP A 186 -11.94 0.57 -4.93
CA ASP A 186 -12.59 1.22 -3.79
C ASP A 186 -11.70 2.25 -3.08
N ASN A 187 -10.38 2.10 -3.21
CA ASN A 187 -9.40 3.06 -2.67
C ASN A 187 -9.11 4.23 -3.62
N GLY A 188 -9.48 4.12 -4.89
CA GLY A 188 -9.21 5.14 -5.89
C GLY A 188 -7.78 5.09 -6.46
N LYS A 189 -7.43 6.11 -7.22
CA LYS A 189 -6.10 6.22 -7.84
C LYS A 189 -5.09 6.80 -6.86
N PRO A 190 -3.87 6.24 -6.81
CA PRO A 190 -2.77 6.89 -6.10
C PRO A 190 -2.50 8.28 -6.67
N VAL A 191 -2.18 9.24 -5.82
CA VAL A 191 -1.77 10.57 -6.28
C VAL A 191 -0.33 10.47 -6.76
N GLY A 192 -0.08 10.66 -8.06
CA GLY A 192 1.18 10.30 -8.72
C GLY A 192 2.46 10.90 -8.15
N ASN A 193 2.38 12.08 -7.54
CA ASN A 193 3.55 12.77 -6.99
C ASN A 193 3.80 12.49 -5.49
N TYR A 194 2.91 11.73 -4.84
CA TYR A 194 2.98 11.46 -3.41
C TYR A 194 2.60 10.00 -3.15
N PRO A 195 3.42 9.26 -2.43
CA PRO A 195 3.16 7.89 -2.03
C PRO A 195 2.03 7.79 -0.99
#